data_33432ac702f094fcf6b23dbd9f374710
#
_entry.id   33432ac702f094fcf6b23dbd9f374710
#
_cell.length_a   1.000
_cell.length_b   1.000
_cell.length_c   1.000
_cell.angle_alpha   90.00
_cell.angle_beta   90.00
_cell.angle_gamma   90.00
#
_symmetry.space_group_name_H-M   'P 1'
#
loop_
_entity.id
_entity.type
_entity.pdbx_description
1 polymer ?
#
loop_
_entity_poly.entity_id
_entity_poly.type
_entity_poly.pdbx_seq_one_letter_code
_entity_poly.pdbx_strand_id
1 'polypeptide(L)'
;SVDEPALRANDGPVTFPGVQGMVDAPVVLVVAVDLSVVASFDKYLERVGVISGASIYPLVWNILMAARNEGLGGVLTTYLADKEAQAQQVLGLPSNYAIAAMLPIGVPVKQLTKLRRNPVEDFVTIDSFDGDAFTIAN
;
A
#
# COMPACT_ATOMS: atom_id res chain seq x y z
N SER A 1 -3.42 -20.07 14.15
CA SER A 1 -4.02 -20.11 12.82
C SER A 1 -4.97 -18.92 12.72
N VAL A 2 -4.62 -17.95 11.89
CA VAL A 2 -5.55 -16.89 11.52
C VAL A 2 -6.66 -17.59 10.73
N ASP A 3 -7.91 -17.49 11.20
CA ASP A 3 -9.05 -18.12 10.55
C ASP A 3 -9.17 -17.60 9.10
N GLU A 4 -8.86 -18.47 8.15
CA GLU A 4 -9.00 -18.24 6.71
C GLU A 4 -10.38 -17.77 6.23
N PRO A 5 -11.51 -17.98 6.93
CA PRO A 5 -12.83 -17.56 6.44
C PRO A 5 -13.01 -16.05 6.32
N ALA A 6 -12.32 -15.24 7.10
CA ALA A 6 -12.47 -13.78 7.06
C ALA A 6 -11.83 -13.13 5.81
N LEU A 7 -10.86 -13.80 5.18
CA LEU A 7 -10.22 -13.33 3.95
C LEU A 7 -10.94 -13.79 2.67
N ARG A 8 -11.81 -14.80 2.76
CA ARG A 8 -12.55 -15.38 1.61
C ARG A 8 -13.94 -14.82 1.41
N ALA A 9 -14.40 -13.85 2.21
CA ALA A 9 -15.77 -13.33 2.14
C ALA A 9 -16.09 -12.47 0.91
N ASN A 10 -15.19 -12.36 -0.08
CA ASN A 10 -15.37 -11.54 -1.28
C ASN A 10 -15.20 -12.33 -2.59
N ASP A 11 -15.88 -13.45 -2.74
CA ASP A 11 -15.90 -14.23 -3.99
C ASP A 11 -16.84 -13.65 -5.08
N GLY A 12 -17.41 -12.47 -4.87
CA GLY A 12 -18.19 -11.75 -5.86
C GLY A 12 -17.33 -10.79 -6.69
N PRO A 13 -17.80 -10.37 -7.88
CA PRO A 13 -17.12 -9.31 -8.63
C PRO A 13 -17.11 -8.04 -7.77
N VAL A 14 -15.98 -7.72 -7.19
CA VAL A 14 -15.80 -6.52 -6.38
C VAL A 14 -15.77 -5.32 -7.32
N THR A 15 -16.92 -4.69 -7.52
CA THR A 15 -17.02 -3.39 -8.19
C THR A 15 -16.71 -2.31 -7.17
N PHE A 16 -15.43 -1.94 -7.05
CA PHE A 16 -15.06 -0.76 -6.27
C PHE A 16 -15.29 0.51 -7.09
N PRO A 17 -15.92 1.53 -6.51
CA PRO A 17 -15.89 2.88 -7.09
C PRO A 17 -14.42 3.29 -7.24
N GLY A 18 -13.96 3.50 -8.47
CA GLY A 18 -12.57 3.86 -8.74
C GLY A 18 -11.76 2.86 -9.59
N VAL A 19 -12.23 1.62 -9.77
CA VAL A 19 -11.56 0.65 -10.67
C VAL A 19 -11.44 1.22 -12.08
N GLN A 20 -12.48 1.90 -12.58
CA GLN A 20 -12.44 2.52 -13.90
C GLN A 20 -11.31 3.56 -14.00
N GLY A 21 -11.12 4.40 -12.98
CA GLY A 21 -10.02 5.36 -12.96
C GLY A 21 -8.63 4.71 -12.97
N MET A 22 -8.50 3.49 -12.48
CA MET A 22 -7.25 2.72 -12.56
C MET A 22 -7.01 2.18 -13.96
N VAL A 23 -8.07 1.73 -14.64
CA VAL A 23 -8.01 1.25 -16.04
C VAL A 23 -7.74 2.41 -17.00
N ASP A 24 -8.33 3.56 -16.74
CA ASP A 24 -8.19 4.76 -17.58
C ASP A 24 -6.89 5.53 -17.32
N ALA A 25 -6.13 5.17 -16.26
CA ALA A 25 -4.86 5.83 -15.97
C ALA A 25 -3.85 5.67 -17.13
N PRO A 26 -3.23 6.76 -17.61
CA PRO A 26 -2.30 6.70 -18.74
C PRO A 26 -1.03 5.91 -18.41
N VAL A 27 -0.68 5.79 -17.15
CA VAL A 27 0.47 5.02 -16.67
C VAL A 27 0.07 4.21 -15.45
N VAL A 28 0.43 2.93 -15.45
CA VAL A 28 0.32 2.05 -14.29
C VAL A 28 1.71 1.51 -13.98
N LEU A 29 2.27 1.94 -12.84
CA LEU A 29 3.52 1.37 -12.33
C LEU A 29 3.20 0.16 -11.46
N VAL A 30 3.91 -0.94 -11.67
CA VAL A 30 3.86 -2.11 -10.81
C VAL A 30 5.19 -2.20 -10.07
N VAL A 31 5.12 -2.20 -8.74
CA VAL A 31 6.30 -2.35 -7.89
C VAL A 31 6.41 -3.80 -7.49
N ALA A 32 7.43 -4.45 -7.99
CA ALA A 32 7.77 -5.83 -7.65
C ALA A 32 9.00 -5.87 -6.75
N VAL A 33 9.06 -6.84 -5.86
CA VAL A 33 10.14 -7.03 -4.90
C VAL A 33 10.77 -8.39 -5.06
N ASP A 34 12.09 -8.44 -5.09
CA ASP A 34 12.85 -9.68 -5.07
C ASP A 34 12.84 -10.26 -3.65
N LEU A 35 12.13 -11.37 -3.47
CA LEU A 35 11.99 -12.03 -2.17
C LEU A 35 13.29 -12.66 -1.67
N SER A 36 14.27 -12.88 -2.54
CA SER A 36 15.57 -13.46 -2.16
C SER A 36 16.43 -12.50 -1.33
N VAL A 37 16.18 -11.18 -1.43
CA VAL A 37 16.93 -10.12 -0.73
C VAL A 37 16.12 -9.40 0.35
N VAL A 38 14.85 -9.77 0.53
CA VAL A 38 13.99 -9.16 1.55
C VAL A 38 14.30 -9.72 2.93
N ALA A 39 14.60 -8.84 3.87
CA ALA A 39 14.71 -9.19 5.28
C ALA A 39 13.33 -9.26 5.93
N SER A 40 12.90 -10.45 6.34
CA SER A 40 11.65 -10.70 7.07
C SER A 40 11.99 -11.19 8.48
N PHE A 41 12.42 -10.28 9.36
CA PHE A 41 12.82 -10.63 10.74
C PHE A 41 11.66 -11.17 11.58
N ASP A 42 10.44 -10.85 11.19
CA ASP A 42 9.22 -11.27 11.88
C ASP A 42 8.52 -12.49 11.27
N LYS A 43 9.17 -13.20 10.34
CA LYS A 43 8.59 -14.36 9.65
C LYS A 43 8.29 -15.57 10.53
N TYR A 44 8.91 -15.65 11.73
CA TYR A 44 8.72 -16.74 12.69
C TYR A 44 7.76 -16.38 13.83
N LEU A 45 7.18 -15.19 13.82
CA LEU A 45 6.19 -14.80 14.81
C LEU A 45 4.81 -15.35 14.43
N GLU A 46 4.01 -15.69 15.45
CA GLU A 46 2.63 -16.19 15.28
C GLU A 46 1.64 -15.05 14.93
N ARG A 47 1.99 -14.22 13.95
CA ARG A 47 1.17 -13.15 13.41
C ARG A 47 1.56 -12.86 11.97
N VAL A 48 0.72 -12.10 11.27
CA VAL A 48 1.07 -11.60 9.93
C VAL A 48 2.35 -10.77 9.98
N GLY A 49 3.32 -11.10 9.09
CA GLY A 49 4.55 -10.34 8.94
C GLY A 49 4.29 -8.96 8.35
N VAL A 50 4.95 -7.93 8.90
CA VAL A 50 4.82 -6.55 8.42
C VAL A 50 6.18 -5.92 8.07
N ILE A 51 7.28 -6.52 8.54
CA ILE A 51 8.63 -5.92 8.42
C ILE A 51 9.13 -5.94 6.97
N SER A 52 8.76 -6.96 6.19
CA SER A 52 9.17 -7.08 4.79
C SER A 52 8.76 -5.88 3.91
N GLY A 53 7.70 -5.17 4.28
CA GLY A 53 7.24 -3.96 3.59
C GLY A 53 8.01 -2.68 3.92
N ALA A 54 8.85 -2.70 4.96
CA ALA A 54 9.44 -1.50 5.55
C ALA A 54 10.29 -0.66 4.57
N SER A 55 10.97 -1.28 3.61
CA SER A 55 11.75 -0.55 2.59
C SER A 55 10.95 -0.30 1.31
N ILE A 56 9.92 -1.08 1.05
CA ILE A 56 9.15 -1.07 -0.20
C ILE A 56 8.14 0.08 -0.17
N TYR A 57 7.33 0.18 0.88
CA TYR A 57 6.27 1.18 0.93
C TYR A 57 6.77 2.62 1.10
N PRO A 58 7.90 2.92 1.78
CA PRO A 58 8.51 4.25 1.70
C PRO A 58 8.97 4.63 0.28
N LEU A 59 9.50 3.69 -0.51
CA LEU A 59 9.80 3.93 -1.92
C LEU A 59 8.53 4.28 -2.70
N VAL A 60 7.47 3.48 -2.54
CA VAL A 60 6.17 3.71 -3.19
C VAL A 60 5.61 5.09 -2.81
N TRP A 61 5.71 5.47 -1.55
CA TRP A 61 5.31 6.79 -1.09
C TRP A 61 6.10 7.90 -1.77
N ASN A 62 7.42 7.75 -1.87
CA ASN A 62 8.27 8.73 -2.55
C ASN A 62 7.95 8.86 -4.03
N ILE A 63 7.59 7.78 -4.72
CA ILE A 63 7.11 7.82 -6.10
C ILE A 63 5.84 8.68 -6.20
N LEU A 64 4.87 8.48 -5.31
CA LEU A 64 3.65 9.28 -5.29
C LEU A 64 3.91 10.76 -4.96
N MET A 65 4.84 11.03 -4.05
CA MET A 65 5.25 12.40 -3.72
C MET A 65 5.96 13.09 -4.89
N ALA A 66 6.83 12.37 -5.60
CA ALA A 66 7.48 12.88 -6.80
C ALA A 66 6.45 13.16 -7.91
N ALA A 67 5.53 12.23 -8.16
CA ALA A 67 4.43 12.43 -9.11
C ALA A 67 3.60 13.68 -8.75
N ARG A 68 3.30 13.87 -7.47
CA ARG A 68 2.61 15.05 -6.97
C ARG A 68 3.37 16.35 -7.25
N ASN A 69 4.69 16.34 -7.08
CA ASN A 69 5.55 17.51 -7.38
C ASN A 69 5.51 17.90 -8.86
N GLU A 70 5.36 16.91 -9.74
CA GLU A 70 5.20 17.11 -11.19
C GLU A 70 3.74 17.42 -11.61
N GLY A 71 2.85 17.69 -10.66
CA GLY A 71 1.45 18.01 -10.95
C GLY A 71 0.57 16.80 -11.28
N LEU A 72 1.11 15.58 -11.11
CA LEU A 72 0.37 14.34 -11.33
C LEU A 72 -0.33 13.88 -10.06
N GLY A 73 -1.27 12.99 -10.20
CA GLY A 73 -1.94 12.27 -9.13
C GLY A 73 -1.75 10.78 -9.27
N GLY A 74 -1.82 10.07 -8.15
CA GLY A 74 -1.76 8.62 -8.15
C GLY A 74 -2.28 8.06 -6.83
N VAL A 75 -2.47 6.76 -6.81
CA VAL A 75 -2.88 6.03 -5.61
C VAL A 75 -2.11 4.73 -5.49
N LEU A 76 -1.75 4.36 -4.27
CA LEU A 76 -1.23 3.03 -3.97
C LEU A 76 -2.39 2.05 -3.83
N THR A 77 -2.34 0.94 -4.58
CA THR A 77 -3.27 -0.16 -4.43
C THR A 77 -2.53 -1.50 -4.37
N THR A 78 -3.17 -2.50 -3.79
CA THR A 78 -2.70 -3.90 -3.75
C THR A 78 -3.63 -4.84 -4.53
N TYR A 79 -4.39 -4.32 -5.46
CA TYR A 79 -5.40 -5.06 -6.22
C TYR A 79 -4.88 -6.30 -6.95
N LEU A 80 -3.61 -6.28 -7.34
CA LEU A 80 -3.01 -7.41 -8.05
C LEU A 80 -2.68 -8.59 -7.15
N ALA A 81 -2.76 -8.43 -5.82
CA ALA A 81 -2.42 -9.49 -4.87
C ALA A 81 -3.29 -10.75 -5.06
N ASP A 82 -4.60 -10.59 -5.27
CA ASP A 82 -5.52 -11.72 -5.49
C ASP A 82 -5.25 -12.47 -6.79
N LYS A 83 -4.59 -11.85 -7.74
CA LYS A 83 -4.30 -12.39 -9.08
C LYS A 83 -2.81 -12.35 -9.38
N GLU A 84 -1.99 -12.40 -8.33
CA GLU A 84 -0.54 -12.23 -8.45
C GLU A 84 0.08 -13.18 -9.47
N ALA A 85 -0.27 -14.46 -9.45
CA ALA A 85 0.28 -15.45 -10.40
C ALA A 85 -0.05 -15.11 -11.86
N GLN A 86 -1.25 -14.60 -12.14
CA GLN A 86 -1.64 -14.15 -13.47
C GLN A 86 -0.90 -12.86 -13.86
N ALA A 87 -0.79 -11.93 -12.93
CA ALA A 87 -0.06 -10.68 -13.15
C ALA A 87 1.43 -10.92 -13.40
N GLN A 88 2.05 -11.84 -12.65
CA GLN A 88 3.44 -12.25 -12.88
C GLN A 88 3.65 -12.80 -14.29
N GLN A 89 2.74 -13.66 -14.78
CA GLN A 89 2.81 -14.18 -16.14
C GLN A 89 2.72 -13.08 -17.20
N VAL A 90 1.78 -12.15 -17.05
CA VAL A 90 1.60 -11.02 -17.98
C VAL A 90 2.82 -10.10 -17.98
N LEU A 91 3.40 -9.87 -16.82
CA LEU A 91 4.56 -8.97 -16.65
C LEU A 91 5.91 -9.66 -16.90
N GLY A 92 5.92 -10.98 -17.06
CA GLY A 92 7.16 -11.75 -17.21
C GLY A 92 8.03 -11.75 -15.95
N LEU A 93 7.42 -11.63 -14.75
CA LEU A 93 8.17 -11.62 -13.49
C LEU A 93 8.65 -13.02 -13.12
N PRO A 94 9.91 -13.15 -12.63
CA PRO A 94 10.40 -14.41 -12.10
C PRO A 94 9.62 -14.84 -10.83
N SER A 95 9.58 -16.14 -10.54
CA SER A 95 8.83 -16.71 -9.42
C SER A 95 9.31 -16.28 -8.03
N ASN A 96 10.54 -15.77 -7.92
CA ASN A 96 11.09 -15.21 -6.68
C ASN A 96 10.72 -13.74 -6.46
N TYR A 97 9.89 -13.14 -7.33
CA TYR A 97 9.39 -11.79 -7.14
C TYR A 97 7.95 -11.81 -6.66
N ALA A 98 7.60 -10.86 -5.80
CA ALA A 98 6.21 -10.58 -5.40
C ALA A 98 5.79 -9.18 -5.86
N ILE A 99 4.50 -9.01 -6.14
CA ILE A 99 3.94 -7.71 -6.49
C ILE A 99 3.54 -6.98 -5.20
N ALA A 100 4.31 -5.95 -4.85
CA ALA A 100 4.10 -5.20 -3.62
C ALA A 100 3.03 -4.10 -3.75
N ALA A 101 2.93 -3.46 -4.92
CA ALA A 101 1.99 -2.38 -5.16
C ALA A 101 1.73 -2.17 -6.66
N MET A 102 0.57 -1.58 -6.94
CA MET A 102 0.21 -1.03 -8.24
C MET A 102 -0.14 0.44 -8.06
N LEU A 103 0.43 1.30 -8.90
CA LEU A 103 0.28 2.74 -8.86
C LEU A 103 -0.27 3.25 -10.19
N PRO A 104 -1.59 3.38 -10.36
CA PRO A 104 -2.15 4.17 -11.44
C PRO A 104 -1.79 5.64 -11.23
N ILE A 105 -1.19 6.27 -12.26
CA ILE A 105 -0.71 7.66 -12.25
C ILE A 105 -1.24 8.39 -13.46
N GLY A 106 -1.69 9.62 -13.25
CA GLY A 106 -2.20 10.48 -14.33
C GLY A 106 -2.44 11.90 -13.86
N VAL A 107 -3.01 12.72 -14.73
CA VAL A 107 -3.43 14.07 -14.37
C VAL A 107 -4.65 13.98 -13.46
N PRO A 108 -4.59 14.50 -12.23
CA PRO A 108 -5.71 14.38 -11.30
C PRO A 108 -6.89 15.25 -11.71
N VAL A 109 -8.10 14.71 -11.66
CA VAL A 109 -9.35 15.48 -11.89
C VAL A 109 -9.48 16.62 -10.88
N LYS A 110 -9.03 16.37 -9.64
CA LYS A 110 -9.01 17.36 -8.57
C LYS A 110 -7.74 17.20 -7.74
N GLN A 111 -6.97 18.28 -7.68
CA GLN A 111 -5.79 18.33 -6.84
C GLN A 111 -6.19 18.75 -5.42
N LEU A 112 -5.97 17.88 -4.43
CA LEU A 112 -6.24 18.18 -3.03
C LEU A 112 -5.18 19.16 -2.51
N THR A 113 -5.61 20.27 -1.95
CA THR A 113 -4.75 21.32 -1.36
C THR A 113 -4.87 21.39 0.16
N LYS A 114 -5.93 20.80 0.73
CA LYS A 114 -6.14 20.73 2.17
C LYS A 114 -6.33 19.27 2.58
N LEU A 115 -5.57 18.84 3.57
CA LEU A 115 -5.72 17.54 4.19
C LEU A 115 -6.51 17.69 5.49
N ARG A 116 -7.49 16.82 5.69
CA ARG A 116 -8.15 16.65 6.98
C ARG A 116 -7.49 15.50 7.70
N ARG A 117 -6.88 15.77 8.82
CA ARG A 117 -6.21 14.80 9.69
C ARG A 117 -6.68 15.00 11.12
N ASN A 118 -6.69 13.92 11.87
CA ASN A 118 -6.89 14.03 13.31
C ASN A 118 -5.66 14.68 13.95
N PRO A 119 -5.85 15.45 15.03
CA PRO A 119 -4.73 15.93 15.83
C PRO A 119 -3.84 14.77 16.30
N VAL A 120 -2.56 15.02 16.48
CA VAL A 120 -1.59 14.01 16.94
C VAL A 120 -1.96 13.51 18.33
N GLU A 121 -2.48 14.38 19.14
CA GLU A 121 -2.94 14.13 20.51
C GLU A 121 -4.05 13.07 20.62
N ASP A 122 -4.80 12.85 19.54
CA ASP A 122 -5.90 11.88 19.53
C ASP A 122 -5.41 10.42 19.43
N PHE A 123 -4.14 10.18 19.04
CA PHE A 123 -3.66 8.84 18.73
C PHE A 123 -2.20 8.56 19.13
N VAL A 124 -1.52 9.52 19.77
CA VAL A 124 -0.14 9.33 20.26
C VAL A 124 -0.14 9.37 21.79
N THR A 125 0.50 8.38 22.38
CA THR A 125 0.74 8.28 23.82
C THR A 125 2.22 8.30 24.11
N ILE A 126 2.59 8.63 25.35
CA ILE A 126 3.98 8.71 25.82
C ILE A 126 4.36 7.38 26.45
N ASP A 127 5.53 6.86 26.12
CA ASP A 127 6.22 5.70 26.69
C ASP A 127 5.52 4.35 26.51
N SER A 128 4.18 4.28 26.57
CA SER A 128 3.43 3.04 26.44
C SER A 128 2.13 3.24 25.68
N PHE A 129 1.53 2.13 25.20
CA PHE A 129 0.25 2.17 24.47
C PHE A 129 -0.88 2.79 25.33
N ASP A 130 -0.88 2.50 26.63
CA ASP A 130 -1.84 3.02 27.62
C ASP A 130 -1.27 4.22 28.40
N GLY A 131 -0.21 4.86 27.90
CA GLY A 131 0.42 6.01 28.53
C GLY A 131 -0.38 7.29 28.40
N ASP A 132 0.12 8.35 29.01
CA ASP A 132 -0.49 9.68 28.92
C ASP A 132 -0.56 10.14 27.48
N ALA A 133 -1.62 10.85 27.12
CA ALA A 133 -1.75 11.43 25.77
C ALA A 133 -0.61 12.41 25.51
N PHE A 134 -0.03 12.32 24.31
CA PHE A 134 0.94 13.30 23.86
C PHE A 134 0.27 14.68 23.75
N THR A 135 0.91 15.71 24.29
CA THR A 135 0.44 17.09 24.19
C THR A 135 1.53 17.98 23.63
N ILE A 136 1.16 18.83 22.66
CA ILE A 136 2.08 19.85 22.14
C ILE A 136 2.09 21.01 23.16
N ALA A 137 3.24 21.27 23.76
CA ALA A 137 3.41 22.48 24.58
C ALA A 137 3.28 23.72 23.69
N ASN A 138 2.34 24.59 24.01
CA ASN A 138 2.15 25.89 23.36
C ASN A 138 3.24 26.87 23.75
#